data_14f1e78947f9688bdc5e6abf5f176675
#
_entry.id   14f1e78947f9688bdc5e6abf5f176675
#
_cell.length_a   1.000
_cell.length_b   1.000
_cell.length_c   1.000
_cell.angle_alpha   90.00
_cell.angle_beta   90.00
_cell.angle_gamma   90.00
#
_symmetry.space_group_name_H-M   'P 1'
#
loop_
_entity.id
_entity.type
_entity.pdbx_description
1 polymer ?
#
loop_
_entity_poly.entity_id
_entity_poly.type
_entity_poly.pdbx_seq_one_letter_code
_entity_poly.pdbx_strand_id
1 'polypeptide(L)'
;MALRYHIFATAAVVIMSCSSSLLAGDAGSLNDSLQVKADTSSKWFQPKRPEVSCELKVKEKYRYYEIDGTSVTQLRKQMKQNGTSWNDGKVYAAVTSWDIRYSYDIFHEDGRCFVKSVKTDVEIVYQLPRRTSSTSDPELTLLWDDYLARLKEHEFGHKDIAVKTAAEINQVLASLEGFSSRSELEQEANRRTEAKLRRLKEAQVEYDHETRHGETQGAILAAR
;
A
#
# COMPACT_ATOMS: atom_id res chain seq x y z
N MET A 1 20.21 -1.01 19.09
CA MET A 1 18.85 -0.95 19.66
C MET A 1 17.89 -0.71 18.49
N ALA A 2 17.07 -1.70 18.12
CA ALA A 2 16.17 -1.60 16.98
C ALA A 2 14.92 -0.81 17.39
N LEU A 3 14.63 0.27 16.67
CA LEU A 3 13.40 1.04 16.84
C LEU A 3 12.30 0.36 16.02
N ARG A 4 11.24 -0.09 16.67
CA ARG A 4 10.09 -0.73 16.02
C ARG A 4 8.93 0.26 15.98
N TYR A 5 8.49 0.60 14.79
CA TYR A 5 7.27 1.37 14.59
C TYR A 5 6.12 0.43 14.23
N HIS A 6 5.02 0.54 14.96
CA HIS A 6 3.77 -0.13 14.66
C HIS A 6 2.79 0.91 14.16
N ILE A 7 2.39 0.81 12.90
CA ILE A 7 1.31 1.63 12.37
C ILE A 7 0.20 0.67 11.96
N PHE A 8 -0.88 0.67 12.75
CA PHE A 8 -2.11 0.02 12.37
C PHE A 8 -2.87 0.98 11.45
N ALA A 9 -2.91 0.68 10.17
CA ALA A 9 -3.73 1.40 9.23
C ALA A 9 -4.80 0.45 8.67
N THR A 10 -5.98 0.54 9.25
CA THR A 10 -7.21 0.16 8.57
C THR A 10 -7.49 1.24 7.54
N ALA A 11 -7.71 0.89 6.28
CA ALA A 11 -8.05 1.85 5.24
C ALA A 11 -9.40 2.51 5.59
N ALA A 12 -9.35 3.70 6.14
CA ALA A 12 -10.51 4.54 6.38
C ALA A 12 -10.48 5.66 5.36
N VAL A 13 -11.49 5.70 4.51
CA VAL A 13 -11.74 6.82 3.58
C VAL A 13 -12.14 8.04 4.40
N VAL A 14 -11.24 9.01 4.51
CA VAL A 14 -11.58 10.37 4.97
C VAL A 14 -11.61 11.25 3.74
N ILE A 15 -12.81 11.63 3.31
CA ILE A 15 -13.01 12.68 2.29
C ILE A 15 -12.72 14.02 2.95
N MET A 16 -11.58 14.62 2.65
CA MET A 16 -11.34 16.04 2.90
C MET A 16 -11.42 16.80 1.57
N SER A 17 -12.47 17.58 1.44
CA SER A 17 -12.60 18.60 0.41
C SER A 17 -11.60 19.72 0.67
N CYS A 18 -10.64 19.94 -0.22
CA CYS A 18 -9.72 21.08 -0.17
C CYS A 18 -9.97 21.98 -1.37
N SER A 19 -10.43 23.19 -1.09
CA SER A 19 -10.67 24.26 -2.05
C SER A 19 -9.35 24.83 -2.54
N SER A 20 -9.19 24.93 -3.86
CA SER A 20 -8.03 25.51 -4.54
C SER A 20 -8.10 27.03 -4.51
N SER A 21 -7.00 27.68 -4.12
CA SER A 21 -6.75 29.09 -4.41
C SER A 21 -5.51 29.18 -5.30
N LEU A 22 -5.74 29.64 -6.53
CA LEU A 22 -4.71 30.05 -7.48
C LEU A 22 -4.16 31.43 -7.05
N LEU A 23 -2.83 31.59 -7.03
CA LEU A 23 -2.16 32.87 -7.20
C LEU A 23 -1.01 32.71 -8.19
N ALA A 24 -1.13 33.45 -9.28
CA ALA A 24 -0.11 33.66 -10.29
C ALA A 24 0.84 34.77 -9.85
N GLY A 25 2.12 34.67 -10.22
CA GLY A 25 3.14 35.70 -10.00
C GLY A 25 4.43 35.37 -10.73
N ASP A 26 4.61 35.91 -11.73
CA ASP A 26 5.48 36.74 -12.59
C ASP A 26 6.94 36.31 -12.77
N ALA A 27 7.35 36.38 -14.05
CA ALA A 27 8.65 36.07 -14.59
C ALA A 27 9.66 37.20 -14.38
N GLY A 28 10.89 36.83 -14.01
CA GLY A 28 12.05 37.73 -14.00
C GLY A 28 13.28 37.01 -14.57
N SER A 29 13.60 37.36 -15.83
CA SER A 29 14.83 37.02 -16.52
C SER A 29 15.99 37.83 -15.99
N LEU A 30 17.13 37.22 -15.66
CA LEU A 30 18.44 37.85 -15.73
C LEU A 30 19.51 36.81 -16.08
N ASN A 31 19.97 36.88 -17.32
CA ASN A 31 21.25 36.35 -17.80
C ASN A 31 22.41 37.02 -17.07
N ASP A 32 23.31 36.24 -16.48
CA ASP A 32 24.69 36.64 -16.38
C ASP A 32 25.62 35.43 -16.44
N SER A 33 26.41 35.42 -17.50
CA SER A 33 27.33 34.34 -17.85
C SER A 33 28.68 34.59 -17.17
N LEU A 34 28.98 33.87 -16.10
CA LEU A 34 30.33 33.72 -15.57
C LEU A 34 30.84 32.31 -15.85
N GLN A 35 31.64 32.17 -16.91
CA GLN A 35 32.44 30.96 -17.17
C GLN A 35 33.55 30.84 -16.13
N VAL A 36 33.33 30.04 -15.11
CA VAL A 36 34.40 29.52 -14.25
C VAL A 36 34.89 28.21 -14.87
N LYS A 37 36.14 28.21 -15.36
CA LYS A 37 36.84 26.97 -15.75
C LYS A 37 36.97 26.11 -14.51
N ALA A 38 36.16 25.06 -14.42
CA ALA A 38 36.34 24.04 -13.40
C ALA A 38 37.55 23.15 -13.77
N ASP A 39 38.55 23.20 -12.91
CA ASP A 39 39.72 22.28 -12.97
C ASP A 39 39.24 20.85 -12.61
N THR A 40 39.22 19.97 -13.62
CA THR A 40 38.67 18.61 -13.52
C THR A 40 39.78 17.61 -13.17
N SER A 41 40.53 17.85 -12.09
CA SER A 41 41.55 16.87 -11.65
C SER A 41 41.54 16.63 -10.13
N SER A 42 40.39 16.31 -9.57
CA SER A 42 40.36 15.62 -8.28
C SER A 42 39.34 14.48 -8.34
N LYS A 43 39.79 13.30 -8.70
CA LYS A 43 39.09 12.06 -8.37
C LYS A 43 39.07 11.92 -6.86
N TRP A 44 38.15 12.68 -6.23
CA TRP A 44 37.87 12.48 -4.81
C TRP A 44 37.37 11.05 -4.66
N PHE A 45 38.10 10.28 -3.88
CA PHE A 45 37.70 8.95 -3.42
C PHE A 45 36.37 9.10 -2.69
N GLN A 46 35.27 8.88 -3.40
CA GLN A 46 33.97 8.76 -2.73
C GLN A 46 34.02 7.43 -1.99
N PRO A 47 33.99 7.41 -0.66
CA PRO A 47 33.94 6.16 0.08
C PRO A 47 32.71 5.39 -0.43
N LYS A 48 32.96 4.19 -0.93
CA LYS A 48 31.89 3.32 -1.44
C LYS A 48 30.97 3.05 -0.27
N ARG A 49 29.80 3.68 -0.29
CA ARG A 49 28.78 3.48 0.73
C ARG A 49 28.54 1.98 0.87
N PRO A 50 28.55 1.41 2.10
CA PRO A 50 28.20 0.01 2.27
C PRO A 50 26.78 -0.24 1.76
N GLU A 51 26.61 -1.34 1.06
CA GLU A 51 25.30 -1.75 0.53
C GLU A 51 24.34 -2.00 1.68
N VAL A 52 23.18 -1.33 1.67
CA VAL A 52 22.16 -1.49 2.69
C VAL A 52 21.39 -2.79 2.43
N SER A 53 21.42 -3.70 3.40
CA SER A 53 20.64 -4.94 3.31
C SER A 53 19.17 -4.66 3.51
N CYS A 54 18.32 -5.12 2.58
CA CYS A 54 16.87 -4.97 2.64
C CYS A 54 16.18 -6.33 2.66
N GLU A 55 15.28 -6.53 3.61
CA GLU A 55 14.43 -7.71 3.71
C GLU A 55 12.95 -7.29 3.64
N LEU A 56 12.16 -7.98 2.81
CA LEU A 56 10.70 -7.82 2.75
C LEU A 56 10.05 -9.19 2.93
N LYS A 57 9.19 -9.31 3.93
CA LYS A 57 8.39 -10.50 4.19
C LYS A 57 6.92 -10.19 4.01
N VAL A 58 6.22 -11.03 3.25
CA VAL A 58 4.77 -10.94 3.05
C VAL A 58 4.13 -12.19 3.61
N LYS A 59 3.10 -12.00 4.44
CA LYS A 59 2.26 -13.07 4.98
C LYS A 59 0.83 -12.83 4.58
N GLU A 60 0.19 -13.84 3.99
CA GLU A 60 -1.19 -13.78 3.56
C GLU A 60 -2.05 -14.69 4.42
N LYS A 61 -3.23 -14.22 4.83
CA LYS A 61 -4.21 -14.94 5.62
C LYS A 61 -5.58 -14.83 4.96
N TYR A 62 -6.33 -15.91 4.97
CA TYR A 62 -7.69 -15.96 4.46
C TYR A 62 -8.66 -16.17 5.61
N ARG A 63 -9.67 -15.32 5.69
CA ARG A 63 -10.82 -15.44 6.57
C ARG A 63 -12.08 -15.57 5.72
N TYR A 64 -12.98 -16.43 6.14
CA TYR A 64 -14.21 -16.65 5.42
C TYR A 64 -15.40 -16.38 6.30
N TYR A 65 -16.42 -15.73 5.72
CA TYR A 65 -17.76 -15.74 6.30
C TYR A 65 -18.66 -16.62 5.45
N GLU A 66 -19.59 -17.28 6.11
CA GLU A 66 -20.43 -18.28 5.47
C GLU A 66 -21.67 -17.64 4.90
N ILE A 67 -22.05 -18.09 3.71
CA ILE A 67 -23.30 -17.75 3.03
C ILE A 67 -23.96 -19.02 2.53
N ASP A 68 -25.28 -18.98 2.50
CA ASP A 68 -26.12 -20.07 2.00
C ASP A 68 -27.13 -19.54 0.99
N GLY A 69 -27.49 -20.34 0.00
CA GLY A 69 -28.48 -19.98 -0.99
C GLY A 69 -28.44 -20.83 -2.26
N THR A 70 -29.61 -21.03 -2.83
CA THR A 70 -29.85 -21.81 -4.07
C THR A 70 -30.17 -20.90 -5.25
N SER A 71 -30.03 -19.59 -5.12
CA SER A 71 -30.20 -18.63 -6.22
C SER A 71 -29.26 -17.44 -6.06
N VAL A 72 -28.95 -16.74 -7.15
CA VAL A 72 -28.16 -15.50 -7.18
C VAL A 72 -28.72 -14.47 -6.20
N THR A 73 -30.05 -14.30 -6.16
CA THR A 73 -30.71 -13.34 -5.28
C THR A 73 -30.47 -13.67 -3.80
N GLN A 74 -30.55 -14.95 -3.41
CA GLN A 74 -30.28 -15.38 -2.05
C GLN A 74 -28.81 -15.16 -1.68
N LEU A 75 -27.87 -15.54 -2.53
CA LEU A 75 -26.43 -15.34 -2.30
C LEU A 75 -26.09 -13.84 -2.14
N ARG A 76 -26.63 -12.97 -3.00
CA ARG A 76 -26.45 -11.52 -2.88
C ARG A 76 -27.02 -10.98 -1.57
N LYS A 77 -28.21 -11.44 -1.14
CA LYS A 77 -28.81 -11.06 0.14
C LYS A 77 -27.92 -11.48 1.31
N GLN A 78 -27.40 -12.70 1.29
CA GLN A 78 -26.52 -13.23 2.33
C GLN A 78 -25.20 -12.45 2.39
N MET A 79 -24.57 -12.14 1.24
CA MET A 79 -23.37 -11.30 1.22
C MET A 79 -23.63 -9.90 1.80
N LYS A 80 -24.78 -9.30 1.49
CA LYS A 80 -25.17 -8.00 2.07
C LYS A 80 -25.39 -8.06 3.58
N GLN A 81 -25.84 -9.20 4.12
CA GLN A 81 -26.11 -9.39 5.55
C GLN A 81 -24.85 -9.79 6.34
N ASN A 82 -24.03 -10.67 5.79
CA ASN A 82 -22.91 -11.33 6.48
C ASN A 82 -21.53 -10.80 6.07
N GLY A 83 -21.48 -9.96 5.05
CA GLY A 83 -20.24 -9.37 4.54
C GLY A 83 -19.58 -8.45 5.58
N THR A 84 -18.50 -7.83 5.18
CA THR A 84 -17.71 -6.97 6.06
C THR A 84 -18.27 -5.57 6.11
N SER A 85 -18.72 -5.14 7.27
CA SER A 85 -19.09 -3.74 7.53
C SER A 85 -17.84 -2.88 7.57
N TRP A 86 -17.88 -1.73 6.88
CA TRP A 86 -16.78 -0.80 6.85
C TRP A 86 -17.13 0.54 7.51
N ASN A 87 -16.11 1.38 7.72
CA ASN A 87 -16.26 2.66 8.42
C ASN A 87 -17.15 3.68 7.68
N ASP A 88 -17.44 3.47 6.40
CA ASP A 88 -18.37 4.27 5.59
C ASP A 88 -19.85 3.84 5.76
N GLY A 89 -20.12 2.86 6.62
CA GLY A 89 -21.45 2.31 6.87
C GLY A 89 -21.95 1.34 5.81
N LYS A 90 -21.13 0.98 4.82
CA LYS A 90 -21.47 -0.01 3.81
C LYS A 90 -21.00 -1.40 4.20
N VAL A 91 -21.60 -2.42 3.56
CA VAL A 91 -21.21 -3.82 3.69
C VAL A 91 -20.63 -4.28 2.35
N TYR A 92 -19.41 -4.76 2.39
CA TYR A 92 -18.67 -5.25 1.24
C TYR A 92 -18.67 -6.77 1.20
N ALA A 93 -18.73 -7.33 -0.01
CA ALA A 93 -18.69 -8.77 -0.23
C ALA A 93 -17.30 -9.37 0.06
N ALA A 94 -16.26 -8.61 -0.17
CA ALA A 94 -14.91 -8.94 0.23
C ALA A 94 -14.18 -7.70 0.72
N VAL A 95 -13.10 -7.89 1.45
CA VAL A 95 -12.22 -6.82 1.93
C VAL A 95 -10.82 -7.35 2.11
N THR A 96 -9.84 -6.61 1.60
CA THR A 96 -8.43 -6.81 1.91
C THR A 96 -7.95 -5.80 2.93
N SER A 97 -7.47 -6.26 4.06
CA SER A 97 -6.77 -5.43 5.04
C SER A 97 -5.27 -5.73 5.03
N TRP A 98 -4.48 -4.73 5.33
CA TRP A 98 -3.02 -4.82 5.35
C TRP A 98 -2.44 -4.14 6.58
N ASP A 99 -1.32 -4.68 7.05
CA ASP A 99 -0.49 -4.11 8.11
C ASP A 99 0.96 -4.13 7.65
N ILE A 100 1.62 -2.96 7.62
CA ILE A 100 3.01 -2.81 7.22
C ILE A 100 3.81 -2.37 8.44
N ARG A 101 4.75 -3.20 8.84
CA ARG A 101 5.69 -2.93 9.94
C ARG A 101 7.10 -2.90 9.39
N TYR A 102 7.86 -1.86 9.71
CA TYR A 102 9.25 -1.75 9.30
C TYR A 102 10.15 -1.43 10.49
N SER A 103 11.40 -1.83 10.36
CA SER A 103 12.48 -1.51 11.28
C SER A 103 13.78 -1.36 10.51
N TYR A 104 14.71 -0.60 11.06
CA TYR A 104 16.03 -0.43 10.48
C TYR A 104 17.11 -0.34 11.57
N ASP A 105 18.30 -0.82 11.23
CA ASP A 105 19.48 -0.67 12.07
C ASP A 105 20.29 0.52 11.60
N ILE A 106 20.91 1.22 12.54
CA ILE A 106 21.76 2.39 12.30
C ILE A 106 23.20 2.04 12.69
N PHE A 107 24.15 2.49 11.89
CA PHE A 107 25.58 2.50 12.27
C PHE A 107 26.14 3.92 12.21
N HIS A 108 27.28 4.12 12.85
CA HIS A 108 27.99 5.39 12.93
C HIS A 108 29.35 5.24 12.24
N GLU A 109 29.68 6.18 11.38
CA GLU A 109 30.96 6.28 10.70
C GLU A 109 31.30 7.74 10.45
N ASP A 110 32.52 8.15 10.72
CA ASP A 110 33.02 9.52 10.53
C ASP A 110 32.10 10.62 11.11
N GLY A 111 31.56 10.39 12.32
CA GLY A 111 30.67 11.32 13.00
C GLY A 111 29.26 11.43 12.40
N ARG A 112 28.89 10.53 11.49
CA ARG A 112 27.57 10.49 10.85
C ARG A 112 26.84 9.19 11.13
N CYS A 113 25.51 9.25 11.05
CA CYS A 113 24.59 8.11 11.21
C CYS A 113 24.08 7.66 9.87
N PHE A 114 24.11 6.36 9.62
CA PHE A 114 23.65 5.74 8.36
C PHE A 114 22.72 4.57 8.66
N VAL A 115 21.81 4.27 7.71
CA VAL A 115 21.04 3.03 7.74
C VAL A 115 21.94 1.87 7.30
N LYS A 116 21.98 0.80 8.10
CA LYS A 116 22.76 -0.43 7.84
C LYS A 116 21.90 -1.51 7.19
N SER A 117 20.70 -1.68 7.69
CA SER A 117 19.76 -2.69 7.21
C SER A 117 18.32 -2.23 7.39
N VAL A 118 17.43 -2.72 6.54
CA VAL A 118 15.97 -2.47 6.62
C VAL A 118 15.23 -3.79 6.58
N LYS A 119 14.25 -3.96 7.47
CA LYS A 119 13.33 -5.10 7.46
C LYS A 119 11.91 -4.59 7.44
N THR A 120 11.12 -5.10 6.50
CA THR A 120 9.68 -4.80 6.40
C THR A 120 8.88 -6.09 6.38
N ASP A 121 7.89 -6.17 7.28
CA ASP A 121 6.92 -7.24 7.36
C ASP A 121 5.56 -6.70 6.89
N VAL A 122 4.93 -7.40 5.96
CA VAL A 122 3.57 -7.10 5.48
C VAL A 122 2.66 -8.26 5.84
N GLU A 123 1.60 -7.97 6.57
CA GLU A 123 0.52 -8.94 6.80
C GLU A 123 -0.71 -8.51 5.98
N ILE A 124 -1.19 -9.41 5.14
CA ILE A 124 -2.39 -9.25 4.32
C ILE A 124 -3.46 -10.19 4.86
N VAL A 125 -4.68 -9.69 5.06
CA VAL A 125 -5.82 -10.51 5.46
C VAL A 125 -6.96 -10.27 4.48
N TYR A 126 -7.32 -11.34 3.74
CA TYR A 126 -8.49 -11.36 2.89
C TYR A 126 -9.70 -11.85 3.67
N GLN A 127 -10.80 -11.11 3.63
CA GLN A 127 -12.09 -11.55 4.13
C GLN A 127 -13.01 -11.81 2.94
N LEU A 128 -13.42 -13.06 2.75
CA LEU A 128 -14.08 -13.55 1.54
C LEU A 128 -15.35 -14.33 1.87
N PRO A 129 -16.37 -14.36 1.00
CA PRO A 129 -17.53 -15.23 1.14
C PRO A 129 -17.15 -16.68 0.84
N ARG A 130 -17.78 -17.60 1.57
CA ARG A 130 -17.72 -19.05 1.30
C ARG A 130 -19.13 -19.63 1.29
N ARG A 131 -19.50 -20.26 0.18
CA ARG A 131 -20.75 -21.01 0.12
C ARG A 131 -20.66 -22.29 0.95
N THR A 132 -21.69 -22.53 1.78
CA THR A 132 -21.81 -23.74 2.60
C THR A 132 -22.74 -24.77 1.98
N SER A 133 -23.74 -24.35 1.19
CA SER A 133 -24.64 -25.24 0.49
C SER A 133 -24.05 -25.71 -0.83
N SER A 134 -24.08 -27.01 -1.06
CA SER A 134 -23.97 -27.57 -2.40
C SER A 134 -25.35 -27.47 -3.08
N THR A 135 -25.42 -26.78 -4.21
CA THR A 135 -26.60 -26.84 -5.06
C THR A 135 -26.39 -27.90 -6.13
N SER A 136 -27.47 -28.57 -6.53
CA SER A 136 -27.48 -29.43 -7.72
C SER A 136 -27.58 -28.65 -9.02
N ASP A 137 -27.66 -27.31 -8.95
CA ASP A 137 -27.70 -26.41 -10.10
C ASP A 137 -26.27 -26.10 -10.58
N PRO A 138 -25.84 -26.67 -11.74
CA PRO A 138 -24.49 -26.44 -12.26
C PRO A 138 -24.29 -25.00 -12.74
N GLU A 139 -25.35 -24.34 -13.23
CA GLU A 139 -25.25 -22.97 -13.72
C GLU A 139 -24.96 -22.00 -12.57
N LEU A 140 -25.66 -22.14 -11.46
CA LEU A 140 -25.39 -21.31 -10.26
C LEU A 140 -23.98 -21.59 -9.72
N THR A 141 -23.49 -22.81 -9.81
CA THR A 141 -22.15 -23.15 -9.38
C THR A 141 -21.09 -22.45 -10.25
N LEU A 142 -21.23 -22.52 -11.58
CA LEU A 142 -20.32 -21.84 -12.50
C LEU A 142 -20.34 -20.32 -12.33
N LEU A 143 -21.52 -19.73 -12.16
CA LEU A 143 -21.67 -18.28 -11.92
C LEU A 143 -21.00 -17.87 -10.62
N TRP A 144 -21.15 -18.66 -9.57
CA TRP A 144 -20.51 -18.40 -8.29
C TRP A 144 -18.98 -18.49 -8.35
N ASP A 145 -18.46 -19.52 -9.00
CA ASP A 145 -17.02 -19.75 -9.10
C ASP A 145 -16.33 -18.64 -9.93
N ASP A 146 -16.95 -18.23 -11.04
CA ASP A 146 -16.45 -17.10 -11.83
C ASP A 146 -16.49 -15.79 -11.03
N TYR A 147 -17.63 -15.50 -10.39
CA TYR A 147 -17.75 -14.33 -9.51
C TYR A 147 -16.66 -14.30 -8.42
N LEU A 148 -16.48 -15.43 -7.70
CA LEU A 148 -15.50 -15.51 -6.62
C LEU A 148 -14.06 -15.38 -7.14
N ALA A 149 -13.77 -15.88 -8.33
CA ALA A 149 -12.47 -15.72 -8.96
C ALA A 149 -12.18 -14.24 -9.25
N ARG A 150 -13.14 -13.53 -9.86
CA ARG A 150 -13.03 -12.08 -10.15
C ARG A 150 -12.94 -11.23 -8.90
N LEU A 151 -13.73 -11.58 -7.87
CA LEU A 151 -13.68 -10.92 -6.59
C LEU A 151 -12.28 -11.06 -5.94
N LYS A 152 -11.70 -12.26 -5.98
CA LYS A 152 -10.33 -12.49 -5.49
C LYS A 152 -9.29 -11.72 -6.30
N GLU A 153 -9.42 -11.65 -7.61
CA GLU A 153 -8.53 -10.87 -8.48
C GLU A 153 -8.51 -9.40 -8.07
N HIS A 154 -9.68 -8.82 -7.79
CA HIS A 154 -9.80 -7.46 -7.26
C HIS A 154 -9.07 -7.33 -5.90
N GLU A 155 -9.32 -8.21 -4.96
CA GLU A 155 -8.68 -8.17 -3.63
C GLU A 155 -7.15 -8.35 -3.71
N PHE A 156 -6.65 -9.11 -4.68
CA PHE A 156 -5.21 -9.24 -4.93
C PHE A 156 -4.59 -7.93 -5.45
N GLY A 157 -5.35 -7.10 -6.16
CA GLY A 157 -4.90 -5.76 -6.54
C GLY A 157 -4.60 -4.88 -5.33
N HIS A 158 -5.45 -4.92 -4.29
CA HIS A 158 -5.19 -4.23 -3.02
C HIS A 158 -3.91 -4.72 -2.33
N LYS A 159 -3.66 -6.02 -2.32
CA LYS A 159 -2.41 -6.61 -1.82
C LYS A 159 -1.21 -6.09 -2.62
N ASP A 160 -1.28 -6.10 -3.94
CA ASP A 160 -0.16 -5.70 -4.81
C ASP A 160 0.24 -4.24 -4.57
N ILE A 161 -0.73 -3.34 -4.38
CA ILE A 161 -0.50 -1.94 -4.00
C ILE A 161 0.22 -1.86 -2.64
N ALA A 162 -0.22 -2.63 -1.64
CA ALA A 162 0.39 -2.64 -0.32
C ALA A 162 1.83 -3.18 -0.34
N VAL A 163 2.07 -4.30 -1.03
CA VAL A 163 3.40 -4.92 -1.16
C VAL A 163 4.36 -4.02 -1.93
N LYS A 164 3.91 -3.39 -3.02
CA LYS A 164 4.69 -2.39 -3.76
C LYS A 164 5.12 -1.25 -2.85
N THR A 165 4.19 -0.70 -2.05
CA THR A 165 4.51 0.38 -1.13
C THR A 165 5.51 -0.05 -0.05
N ALA A 166 5.41 -1.27 0.47
CA ALA A 166 6.38 -1.82 1.41
C ALA A 166 7.79 -1.93 0.81
N ALA A 167 7.89 -2.36 -0.45
CA ALA A 167 9.16 -2.37 -1.18
C ALA A 167 9.72 -0.94 -1.39
N GLU A 168 8.85 0.03 -1.69
CA GLU A 168 9.25 1.44 -1.80
C GLU A 168 9.71 2.02 -0.45
N ILE A 169 9.13 1.61 0.69
CA ILE A 169 9.61 1.98 2.02
C ILE A 169 11.04 1.48 2.24
N ASN A 170 11.34 0.20 1.89
CA ASN A 170 12.70 -0.33 1.94
C ASN A 170 13.67 0.51 1.12
N GLN A 171 13.32 0.84 -0.12
CA GLN A 171 14.15 1.65 -1.02
C GLN A 171 14.41 3.05 -0.46
N VAL A 172 13.36 3.70 0.05
CA VAL A 172 13.47 5.04 0.63
C VAL A 172 14.39 5.05 1.85
N LEU A 173 14.23 4.09 2.77
CA LEU A 173 15.07 3.96 3.94
C LEU A 173 16.51 3.62 3.58
N ALA A 174 16.71 2.71 2.64
CA ALA A 174 18.05 2.34 2.14
C ALA A 174 18.75 3.49 1.42
N SER A 175 18.00 4.42 0.81
CA SER A 175 18.55 5.58 0.09
C SER A 175 18.88 6.77 0.99
N LEU A 176 18.59 6.72 2.29
CA LEU A 176 18.91 7.81 3.20
C LEU A 176 20.41 8.04 3.28
N GLU A 177 20.82 9.29 3.10
CA GLU A 177 22.21 9.70 3.25
C GLU A 177 22.64 9.71 4.72
N GLY A 178 23.91 9.97 5.01
CA GLY A 178 24.40 10.11 6.36
C GLY A 178 23.94 11.43 7.00
N PHE A 179 23.48 11.34 8.26
CA PHE A 179 23.00 12.47 9.06
C PHE A 179 23.98 12.77 10.20
N SER A 180 24.03 14.02 10.66
CA SER A 180 24.91 14.42 11.76
C SER A 180 24.45 13.85 13.13
N SER A 181 23.18 13.43 13.22
CA SER A 181 22.65 12.82 14.42
C SER A 181 21.63 11.72 14.09
N ARG A 182 21.48 10.80 15.03
CA ARG A 182 20.45 9.77 14.98
C ARG A 182 19.04 10.37 14.90
N SER A 183 18.78 11.44 15.65
CA SER A 183 17.49 12.12 15.67
C SER A 183 17.10 12.69 14.29
N GLU A 184 18.04 13.29 13.59
CA GLU A 184 17.81 13.79 12.23
C GLU A 184 17.51 12.67 11.24
N LEU A 185 18.27 11.55 11.33
CA LEU A 185 18.01 10.37 10.49
C LEU A 185 16.61 9.83 10.77
N GLU A 186 16.21 9.64 12.03
CA GLU A 186 14.90 9.13 12.41
C GLU A 186 13.77 10.07 11.97
N GLN A 187 13.92 11.38 12.07
CA GLN A 187 12.94 12.36 11.59
C GLN A 187 12.75 12.26 10.08
N GLU A 188 13.83 12.20 9.31
CA GLU A 188 13.74 12.10 7.85
C GLU A 188 13.21 10.73 7.41
N ALA A 189 13.60 9.65 8.06
CA ALA A 189 13.04 8.31 7.85
C ALA A 189 11.52 8.32 8.04
N ASN A 190 11.04 8.86 9.17
CA ASN A 190 9.61 8.97 9.47
C ASN A 190 8.89 9.82 8.42
N ARG A 191 9.40 11.00 8.10
CA ARG A 191 8.81 11.90 7.10
C ARG A 191 8.61 11.20 5.74
N ARG A 192 9.62 10.47 5.26
CA ARG A 192 9.56 9.78 3.97
C ARG A 192 8.63 8.57 3.99
N THR A 193 8.67 7.78 5.06
CA THR A 193 7.82 6.59 5.19
C THR A 193 6.35 6.96 5.38
N GLU A 194 6.04 8.00 6.17
CA GLU A 194 4.68 8.52 6.32
C GLU A 194 4.11 9.03 4.98
N ALA A 195 4.94 9.66 4.16
CA ALA A 195 4.52 10.08 2.82
C ALA A 195 4.15 8.87 1.92
N LYS A 196 4.90 7.75 2.02
CA LYS A 196 4.58 6.52 1.30
C LYS A 196 3.29 5.87 1.80
N LEU A 197 3.09 5.81 3.12
CA LEU A 197 1.88 5.25 3.72
C LEU A 197 0.63 6.09 3.41
N ARG A 198 0.76 7.40 3.31
CA ARG A 198 -0.33 8.27 2.88
C ARG A 198 -0.72 7.98 1.43
N ARG A 199 0.27 7.91 0.52
CA ARG A 199 0.03 7.55 -0.89
C ARG A 199 -0.55 6.15 -1.05
N LEU A 200 -0.17 5.20 -0.20
CA LEU A 200 -0.79 3.88 -0.18
C LEU A 200 -2.31 3.99 0.04
N LYS A 201 -2.74 4.75 1.05
CA LYS A 201 -4.17 4.94 1.34
C LYS A 201 -4.90 5.57 0.15
N GLU A 202 -4.31 6.59 -0.46
CA GLU A 202 -4.85 7.25 -1.65
C GLU A 202 -4.97 6.25 -2.83
N ALA A 203 -3.93 5.47 -3.10
CA ALA A 203 -3.93 4.48 -4.19
C ALA A 203 -4.95 3.34 -3.97
N GLN A 204 -5.21 2.92 -2.73
CA GLN A 204 -6.26 1.94 -2.41
C GLN A 204 -7.65 2.48 -2.77
N VAL A 205 -7.92 3.74 -2.40
CA VAL A 205 -9.20 4.40 -2.73
C VAL A 205 -9.37 4.61 -4.22
N GLU A 206 -8.30 5.03 -4.91
CA GLU A 206 -8.30 5.23 -6.35
C GLU A 206 -8.56 3.92 -7.11
N TYR A 207 -7.91 2.83 -6.68
CA TYR A 207 -8.12 1.50 -7.23
C TYR A 207 -9.58 1.04 -7.10
N ASP A 208 -10.20 1.21 -5.93
CA ASP A 208 -11.61 0.93 -5.72
C ASP A 208 -12.52 1.78 -6.62
N HIS A 209 -12.21 3.05 -6.75
CA HIS A 209 -12.97 3.96 -7.62
C HIS A 209 -12.85 3.57 -9.10
N GLU A 210 -11.66 3.30 -9.61
CA GLU A 210 -11.41 2.92 -11.01
C GLU A 210 -12.04 1.56 -11.35
N THR A 211 -11.95 0.61 -10.43
CA THR A 211 -12.52 -0.73 -10.62
C THR A 211 -14.00 -0.84 -10.24
N ARG A 212 -14.60 0.22 -9.65
CA ARG A 212 -15.93 0.20 -9.06
C ARG A 212 -16.08 -0.99 -8.09
N HIS A 213 -15.10 -1.14 -7.19
CA HIS A 213 -15.01 -2.28 -6.26
C HIS A 213 -15.05 -3.64 -6.99
N GLY A 214 -14.28 -3.76 -8.07
CA GLY A 214 -14.15 -4.97 -8.86
C GLY A 214 -15.19 -5.16 -9.97
N GLU A 215 -16.23 -4.33 -10.07
CA GLU A 215 -17.27 -4.47 -11.10
C GLU A 215 -16.68 -4.41 -12.52
N THR A 216 -15.74 -3.47 -12.78
CA THR A 216 -15.10 -3.35 -14.10
C THR A 216 -14.17 -4.53 -14.42
N GLN A 217 -13.80 -5.31 -13.41
CA GLN A 217 -13.01 -6.55 -13.52
C GLN A 217 -13.90 -7.80 -13.61
N GLY A 218 -15.23 -7.63 -13.62
CA GLY A 218 -16.19 -8.71 -13.74
C GLY A 218 -16.63 -9.34 -12.41
N ALA A 219 -16.31 -8.75 -11.25
CA ALA A 219 -16.79 -9.20 -9.95
C ALA A 219 -18.29 -8.87 -9.76
N ILE A 220 -19.12 -9.38 -10.65
CA ILE A 220 -20.57 -9.17 -10.67
C ILE A 220 -21.29 -10.51 -10.59
N LEU A 221 -21.98 -10.75 -9.49
CA LEU A 221 -22.85 -11.91 -9.36
C LEU A 221 -24.25 -11.54 -9.88
N ALA A 222 -24.51 -11.74 -11.17
CA ALA A 222 -25.78 -11.48 -11.82
C ALA A 222 -26.34 -12.77 -12.45
N ALA A 223 -27.67 -12.96 -12.40
CA ALA A 223 -28.33 -13.95 -13.22
C ALA A 223 -28.24 -13.49 -14.70
N ARG A 224 -27.96 -14.41 -15.57
CA ARG A 224 -28.01 -14.19 -17.03
C ARG A 224 -29.44 -14.14 -17.54
#